data_1940cc4dba37fb2b961ceebe77dc6dca
#
_entry.id   1940cc4dba37fb2b961ceebe77dc6dca
#
_cell.length_a   1.000
_cell.length_b   1.000
_cell.length_c   1.000
_cell.angle_alpha   90.00
_cell.angle_beta   90.00
_cell.angle_gamma   90.00
#
_symmetry.space_group_name_H-M   'P 1'
#
loop_
_entity.id
_entity.type
_entity.pdbx_description
1 polymer ?
#
loop_
_entity_poly.entity_id
_entity_poly.type
_entity_poly.pdbx_seq_one_letter_code
_entity_poly.pdbx_strand_id
1 'polypeptide(L)'
;DDEIEREGIRRAWAEIESADRVLLVIDGNTLSHPDVDYARLWYENNQQLAREIPVTIVSNKSDLNDRRPEVCQHGDMTVVHISAKTGAGVDLLKQHLKFSMGYHEGEEGNFSARRRHLLSLEQAKNFLLNGQQQLLRAGAGELLAEDLRLCQNSLGEITGAVSSDELLGSIF
;
A
#
# COMPACT_ATOMS: atom_id res chain seq x y z
N ASP A 1 31.06 1.31 13.26
CA ASP A 1 30.35 1.13 11.95
C ASP A 1 29.21 0.12 12.05
N ASP A 2 29.42 -0.98 12.77
CA ASP A 2 28.48 -2.11 12.85
C ASP A 2 27.15 -1.78 13.58
N GLU A 3 27.15 -0.92 14.57
CA GLU A 3 25.96 -0.57 15.38
C GLU A 3 25.01 0.40 14.66
N ILE A 4 25.56 1.36 13.91
CA ILE A 4 24.79 2.30 13.09
C ILE A 4 24.14 1.56 11.92
N GLU A 5 24.86 0.63 11.31
CA GLU A 5 24.37 -0.18 10.21
C GLU A 5 23.23 -1.12 10.67
N ARG A 6 23.37 -1.77 11.81
CA ARG A 6 22.31 -2.61 12.41
C ARG A 6 21.05 -1.81 12.75
N GLU A 7 21.19 -0.63 13.32
CA GLU A 7 20.05 0.23 13.60
C GLU A 7 19.35 0.70 12.30
N GLY A 8 20.16 1.03 11.26
CA GLY A 8 19.62 1.34 9.93
C GLY A 8 18.81 0.20 9.33
N ILE A 9 19.35 -1.02 9.40
CA ILE A 9 18.67 -2.24 8.93
C ILE A 9 17.37 -2.47 9.72
N ARG A 10 17.39 -2.36 11.05
CA ARG A 10 16.22 -2.54 11.90
C ARG A 10 15.10 -1.55 11.56
N ARG A 11 15.44 -0.29 11.31
CA ARG A 11 14.46 0.73 10.88
C ARG A 11 13.89 0.43 9.50
N ALA A 12 14.73 0.02 8.56
CA ALA A 12 14.29 -0.37 7.23
C ALA A 12 13.27 -1.53 7.28
N TRP A 13 13.50 -2.52 8.13
CA TRP A 13 12.56 -3.63 8.33
C TRP A 13 11.22 -3.18 8.90
N ALA A 14 11.23 -2.31 9.91
CA ALA A 14 9.98 -1.77 10.47
C ALA A 14 9.16 -1.00 9.43
N GLU A 15 9.82 -0.22 8.57
CA GLU A 15 9.17 0.48 7.46
C GLU A 15 8.62 -0.50 6.40
N ILE A 16 9.38 -1.55 6.06
CA ILE A 16 8.93 -2.59 5.12
C ILE A 16 7.67 -3.28 5.65
N GLU A 17 7.63 -3.65 6.94
CA GLU A 17 6.46 -4.32 7.53
C GLU A 17 5.19 -3.47 7.49
N SER A 18 5.31 -2.15 7.50
CA SER A 18 4.19 -1.21 7.43
C SER A 18 3.84 -0.76 6.00
N ALA A 19 4.71 -1.04 5.04
CA ALA A 19 4.54 -0.59 3.67
C ALA A 19 3.43 -1.33 2.92
N ASP A 20 2.69 -0.64 2.08
CA ASP A 20 1.71 -1.25 1.17
C ASP A 20 2.37 -1.88 -0.06
N ARG A 21 3.60 -1.48 -0.38
CA ARG A 21 4.42 -2.00 -1.49
C ARG A 21 5.89 -1.70 -1.25
N VAL A 22 6.74 -2.60 -1.70
CA VAL A 22 8.20 -2.41 -1.68
C VAL A 22 8.73 -2.19 -3.08
N LEU A 23 9.62 -1.21 -3.23
CA LEU A 23 10.41 -1.01 -4.43
C LEU A 23 11.83 -1.53 -4.18
N LEU A 24 12.16 -2.66 -4.78
CA LEU A 24 13.52 -3.21 -4.71
C LEU A 24 14.36 -2.63 -5.86
N VAL A 25 15.22 -1.67 -5.54
CA VAL A 25 16.10 -1.04 -6.54
C VAL A 25 17.39 -1.85 -6.66
N ILE A 26 17.68 -2.30 -7.88
CA ILE A 26 18.87 -3.09 -8.20
C ILE A 26 19.69 -2.44 -9.32
N ASP A 27 20.97 -2.73 -9.36
CA ASP A 27 21.82 -2.36 -10.48
C ASP A 27 21.59 -3.33 -11.67
N GLY A 28 20.88 -2.86 -12.69
CA GLY A 28 20.55 -3.66 -13.86
C GLY A 28 21.75 -4.08 -14.71
N ASN A 29 22.91 -3.47 -14.47
CA ASN A 29 24.16 -3.85 -15.17
C ASN A 29 24.84 -5.06 -14.49
N THR A 30 24.69 -5.20 -13.17
CA THR A 30 25.29 -6.31 -12.42
C THR A 30 24.50 -7.61 -12.60
N LEU A 31 23.19 -7.51 -12.89
CA LEU A 31 22.26 -8.62 -13.01
C LEU A 31 21.82 -8.85 -14.48
N SER A 32 22.76 -8.71 -15.41
CA SER A 32 22.51 -8.77 -16.87
C SER A 32 22.14 -10.15 -17.40
N HIS A 33 21.92 -11.16 -16.57
CA HIS A 33 21.54 -12.50 -17.01
C HIS A 33 20.02 -12.58 -17.17
N PRO A 34 19.51 -13.10 -18.32
CA PRO A 34 18.08 -13.27 -18.54
C PRO A 34 17.40 -14.21 -17.53
N ASP A 35 18.18 -15.04 -16.83
CA ASP A 35 17.72 -16.05 -15.86
C ASP A 35 17.83 -15.57 -14.42
N VAL A 36 17.93 -14.26 -14.16
CA VAL A 36 17.94 -13.77 -12.78
C VAL A 36 16.59 -14.03 -12.12
N ASP A 37 16.61 -14.91 -11.15
CA ASP A 37 15.44 -15.17 -10.31
C ASP A 37 15.27 -14.02 -9.28
N TYR A 38 14.55 -12.99 -9.71
CA TYR A 38 14.25 -11.83 -8.86
C TYR A 38 13.44 -12.21 -7.62
N ALA A 39 12.58 -13.23 -7.74
CA ALA A 39 11.81 -13.73 -6.62
C ALA A 39 12.75 -14.35 -5.58
N ARG A 40 13.71 -15.15 -6.02
CA ARG A 40 14.72 -15.73 -5.16
C ARG A 40 15.55 -14.67 -4.45
N LEU A 41 16.01 -13.64 -5.17
CA LEU A 41 16.75 -12.51 -4.57
C LEU A 41 15.96 -11.81 -3.46
N TRP A 42 14.66 -11.65 -3.65
CA TRP A 42 13.79 -11.04 -2.64
C TRP A 42 13.55 -12.00 -1.48
N TYR A 43 13.11 -13.21 -1.75
CA TYR A 43 12.70 -14.16 -0.70
C TYR A 43 13.87 -14.70 0.13
N GLU A 44 15.05 -14.93 -0.45
CA GLU A 44 16.23 -15.36 0.31
C GLU A 44 16.65 -14.34 1.37
N ASN A 45 16.44 -13.05 1.10
CA ASN A 45 16.82 -11.97 2.02
C ASN A 45 15.67 -11.54 2.96
N ASN A 46 14.44 -12.01 2.71
CA ASN A 46 13.24 -11.46 3.34
C ASN A 46 12.32 -12.53 3.98
N GLN A 47 12.87 -13.69 4.36
CA GLN A 47 12.14 -14.82 4.98
C GLN A 47 11.45 -14.46 6.31
N GLN A 48 11.75 -13.30 6.89
CA GLN A 48 11.24 -12.86 8.19
C GLN A 48 9.94 -12.04 8.09
N LEU A 49 9.49 -11.69 6.88
CA LEU A 49 8.28 -10.90 6.72
C LEU A 49 7.03 -11.73 7.06
N ALA A 50 6.26 -11.24 8.01
CA ALA A 50 5.05 -11.89 8.50
C ALA A 50 3.87 -11.84 7.52
N ARG A 51 3.97 -11.03 6.44
CA ARG A 51 2.92 -10.87 5.41
C ARG A 51 3.53 -10.82 4.01
N GLU A 52 2.75 -11.24 3.03
CA GLU A 52 3.08 -11.05 1.63
C GLU A 52 2.88 -9.57 1.26
N ILE A 53 3.98 -8.86 1.05
CA ILE A 53 3.97 -7.47 0.60
C ILE A 53 4.26 -7.45 -0.90
N PRO A 54 3.43 -6.77 -1.71
CA PRO A 54 3.70 -6.65 -3.14
C PRO A 54 5.03 -5.97 -3.41
N VAL A 55 5.86 -6.58 -4.27
CA VAL A 55 7.19 -6.07 -4.61
C VAL A 55 7.22 -5.66 -6.08
N THR A 56 7.80 -4.50 -6.35
CA THR A 56 8.19 -4.08 -7.71
C THR A 56 9.69 -3.95 -7.77
N ILE A 57 10.31 -4.62 -8.71
CA ILE A 57 11.75 -4.54 -8.94
C ILE A 57 12.04 -3.40 -9.89
N VAL A 58 12.91 -2.50 -9.47
CA VAL A 58 13.39 -1.38 -10.29
C VAL A 58 14.82 -1.66 -10.73
N SER A 59 14.96 -2.17 -11.95
CA SER A 59 16.26 -2.41 -12.56
C SER A 59 16.81 -1.10 -13.12
N ASN A 60 17.70 -0.47 -12.34
CA ASN A 60 18.27 0.84 -12.66
C ASN A 60 19.54 0.71 -13.51
N LYS A 61 19.99 1.84 -14.07
CA LYS A 61 21.19 1.97 -14.93
C LYS A 61 21.05 1.31 -16.30
N SER A 62 19.85 1.31 -16.88
CA SER A 62 19.61 0.79 -18.24
C SER A 62 20.43 1.54 -19.32
N ASP A 63 20.95 2.72 -19.03
CA ASP A 63 21.86 3.49 -19.90
C ASP A 63 23.25 2.85 -20.07
N LEU A 64 23.63 1.89 -19.22
CA LEU A 64 24.94 1.23 -19.29
C LEU A 64 24.93 -0.09 -20.06
N ASN A 65 23.75 -0.63 -20.35
CA ASN A 65 23.60 -1.94 -21.03
C ASN A 65 22.67 -1.88 -22.25
N ASP A 66 22.41 -0.68 -22.79
CA ASP A 66 21.53 -0.42 -23.93
C ASP A 66 20.14 -1.04 -23.83
N ARG A 67 19.70 -1.37 -22.61
CA ARG A 67 18.37 -1.94 -22.36
C ARG A 67 17.31 -0.85 -22.47
N ARG A 68 16.29 -1.12 -23.27
CA ARG A 68 15.18 -0.18 -23.42
C ARG A 68 14.37 -0.11 -22.13
N PRO A 69 13.88 1.08 -21.75
CA PRO A 69 12.92 1.21 -20.67
C PRO A 69 11.65 0.41 -20.98
N GLU A 70 11.29 -0.49 -20.09
CA GLU A 70 10.10 -1.34 -20.24
C GLU A 70 9.58 -1.81 -18.89
N VAL A 71 8.31 -2.24 -18.86
CA VAL A 71 7.70 -2.94 -17.74
C VAL A 71 7.46 -4.38 -18.18
N CYS A 72 8.04 -5.32 -17.47
CA CYS A 72 7.90 -6.75 -17.77
C CYS A 72 7.51 -7.54 -16.51
N GLN A 73 6.92 -8.72 -16.73
CA GLN A 73 6.56 -9.65 -15.67
C GLN A 73 7.57 -10.79 -15.61
N HIS A 74 8.06 -11.10 -14.41
CA HIS A 74 8.89 -12.26 -14.13
C HIS A 74 8.21 -13.06 -13.00
N GLY A 75 7.49 -14.11 -13.35
CA GLY A 75 6.62 -14.82 -12.41
C GLY A 75 5.57 -13.86 -11.84
N ASP A 76 5.47 -13.80 -10.52
CA ASP A 76 4.52 -12.94 -9.81
C ASP A 76 5.06 -11.51 -9.57
N MET A 77 6.29 -11.22 -10.02
CA MET A 77 6.93 -9.92 -9.80
C MET A 77 6.94 -9.06 -11.05
N THR A 78 6.69 -7.77 -10.88
CA THR A 78 6.85 -6.78 -11.94
C THR A 78 8.26 -6.19 -11.87
N VAL A 79 8.93 -6.15 -13.01
CA VAL A 79 10.26 -5.53 -13.20
C VAL A 79 10.10 -4.31 -14.09
N VAL A 80 10.63 -3.17 -13.65
CA VAL A 80 10.65 -1.92 -14.43
C VAL A 80 12.10 -1.53 -14.69
N HIS A 81 12.49 -1.50 -15.97
CA HIS A 81 13.82 -1.06 -16.39
C HIS A 81 13.86 0.45 -16.54
N ILE A 82 14.76 1.11 -15.81
CA ILE A 82 14.92 2.56 -15.83
C ILE A 82 16.39 2.98 -15.89
N SER A 83 16.63 4.23 -16.23
CA SER A 83 17.85 4.95 -15.91
C SER A 83 17.51 6.18 -15.10
N ALA A 84 17.82 6.18 -13.82
CA ALA A 84 17.66 7.35 -12.97
C ALA A 84 18.55 8.52 -13.42
N LYS A 85 19.68 8.22 -14.06
CA LYS A 85 20.62 9.22 -14.59
C LYS A 85 20.04 10.01 -15.75
N THR A 86 19.40 9.32 -16.70
CA THR A 86 18.85 9.94 -17.92
C THR A 86 17.37 10.28 -17.80
N GLY A 87 16.67 9.76 -16.80
CA GLY A 87 15.22 9.86 -16.65
C GLY A 87 14.45 8.82 -17.47
N ALA A 88 15.13 8.01 -18.28
CA ALA A 88 14.47 7.03 -19.13
C ALA A 88 13.73 5.97 -18.30
N GLY A 89 12.48 5.70 -18.60
CA GLY A 89 11.64 4.72 -17.92
C GLY A 89 11.05 5.18 -16.58
N VAL A 90 11.42 6.35 -16.06
CA VAL A 90 10.88 6.86 -14.78
C VAL A 90 9.37 7.08 -14.88
N ASP A 91 8.87 7.54 -16.03
CA ASP A 91 7.43 7.72 -16.22
C ASP A 91 6.69 6.38 -16.31
N LEU A 92 7.31 5.33 -16.86
CA LEU A 92 6.76 3.97 -16.84
C LEU A 92 6.64 3.46 -15.39
N LEU A 93 7.66 3.71 -14.57
CA LEU A 93 7.60 3.36 -13.15
C LEU A 93 6.47 4.10 -12.44
N LYS A 94 6.32 5.41 -12.65
CA LYS A 94 5.23 6.20 -12.07
C LYS A 94 3.85 5.67 -12.50
N GLN A 95 3.68 5.37 -13.79
CA GLN A 95 2.42 4.81 -14.30
C GLN A 95 2.13 3.44 -13.68
N HIS A 96 3.13 2.56 -13.61
CA HIS A 96 2.99 1.25 -12.96
C HIS A 96 2.59 1.39 -11.50
N LEU A 97 3.21 2.29 -10.75
CA LEU A 97 2.88 2.53 -9.35
C LEU A 97 1.45 3.07 -9.18
N LYS A 98 1.08 4.06 -9.97
CA LYS A 98 -0.30 4.58 -10.00
C LYS A 98 -1.30 3.46 -10.25
N PHE A 99 -1.09 2.68 -11.31
CA PHE A 99 -1.95 1.55 -11.66
C PHE A 99 -2.03 0.51 -10.55
N SER A 100 -0.89 0.10 -9.98
CA SER A 100 -0.80 -0.91 -8.94
C SER A 100 -1.44 -0.48 -7.61
N MET A 101 -1.58 0.83 -7.38
CA MET A 101 -2.30 1.41 -6.25
C MET A 101 -3.79 1.70 -6.57
N GLY A 102 -4.26 1.26 -7.74
CA GLY A 102 -5.65 1.45 -8.16
C GLY A 102 -5.96 2.84 -8.70
N TYR A 103 -4.93 3.62 -9.06
CA TYR A 103 -5.11 4.90 -9.73
C TYR A 103 -5.26 4.67 -11.24
N HIS A 104 -6.43 5.00 -11.78
CA HIS A 104 -6.69 4.99 -13.22
C HIS A 104 -6.78 6.45 -13.71
N GLU A 105 -6.10 6.77 -14.81
CA GLU A 105 -6.15 8.11 -15.40
C GLU A 105 -7.60 8.46 -15.79
N GLY A 106 -8.14 9.54 -15.25
CA GLY A 106 -9.54 9.94 -15.37
C GLY A 106 -10.37 9.81 -14.08
N GLU A 107 -9.83 9.20 -13.03
CA GLU A 107 -10.52 8.98 -11.75
C GLU A 107 -9.91 9.75 -10.57
N GLU A 108 -9.34 10.94 -10.78
CA GLU A 108 -8.72 11.72 -9.68
C GLU A 108 -9.67 11.95 -8.49
N GLY A 109 -10.98 12.07 -8.74
CA GLY A 109 -12.00 12.12 -7.69
C GLY A 109 -12.26 10.79 -7.00
N ASN A 110 -12.16 9.67 -7.73
CA ASN A 110 -12.51 8.33 -7.23
C ASN A 110 -11.44 7.73 -6.30
N PHE A 111 -10.15 8.02 -6.50
CA PHE A 111 -9.10 7.48 -5.64
C PHE A 111 -9.18 8.05 -4.22
N SER A 112 -9.37 9.35 -4.08
CA SER A 112 -9.56 10.00 -2.77
C SER A 112 -10.85 9.54 -2.11
N ALA A 113 -11.92 9.36 -2.88
CA ALA A 113 -13.18 8.81 -2.40
C ALA A 113 -13.02 7.34 -1.95
N ARG A 114 -12.37 6.49 -2.75
CA ARG A 114 -12.14 5.08 -2.41
C ARG A 114 -11.29 4.93 -1.14
N ARG A 115 -10.23 5.75 -0.97
CA ARG A 115 -9.42 5.74 0.26
C ARG A 115 -10.22 6.16 1.48
N ARG A 116 -11.06 7.20 1.39
CA ARG A 116 -11.97 7.59 2.47
C ARG A 116 -12.95 6.45 2.81
N HIS A 117 -13.54 5.82 1.78
CA HIS A 117 -14.45 4.70 2.00
C HIS A 117 -13.78 3.53 2.71
N LEU A 118 -12.53 3.19 2.36
CA LEU A 118 -11.76 2.15 3.05
C LEU A 118 -11.51 2.51 4.52
N LEU A 119 -11.14 3.74 4.81
CA LEU A 119 -10.96 4.21 6.20
C LEU A 119 -12.26 4.15 6.99
N SER A 120 -13.38 4.60 6.42
CA SER A 120 -14.69 4.52 7.08
C SER A 120 -15.13 3.07 7.32
N LEU A 121 -14.84 2.15 6.37
CA LEU A 121 -15.09 0.71 6.56
C LEU A 121 -14.25 0.11 7.68
N GLU A 122 -12.99 0.50 7.78
CA GLU A 122 -12.09 0.02 8.83
C GLU A 122 -12.52 0.53 10.21
N GLN A 123 -12.92 1.78 10.32
CA GLN A 123 -13.50 2.36 11.54
C GLN A 123 -14.78 1.64 11.93
N ALA A 124 -15.71 1.43 11.00
CA ALA A 124 -16.94 0.70 11.23
C ALA A 124 -16.68 -0.72 11.77
N LYS A 125 -15.72 -1.43 11.16
CA LYS A 125 -15.28 -2.75 11.62
C LYS A 125 -14.75 -2.72 13.05
N ASN A 126 -13.93 -1.73 13.40
CA ASN A 126 -13.37 -1.60 14.74
C ASN A 126 -14.46 -1.36 15.80
N PHE A 127 -15.43 -0.48 15.55
CA PHE A 127 -16.58 -0.28 16.44
C PHE A 127 -17.39 -1.56 16.62
N LEU A 128 -17.64 -2.29 15.53
CA LEU A 128 -18.38 -3.55 15.60
C LEU A 128 -17.66 -4.60 16.47
N LEU A 129 -16.34 -4.75 16.31
CA LEU A 129 -15.54 -5.68 17.10
C LEU A 129 -15.49 -5.28 18.58
N ASN A 130 -15.39 -3.98 18.89
CA ASN A 130 -15.41 -3.47 20.24
C ASN A 130 -16.76 -3.75 20.92
N GLY A 131 -17.86 -3.44 20.25
CA GLY A 131 -19.20 -3.71 20.77
C GLY A 131 -19.44 -5.19 21.04
N GLN A 132 -18.98 -6.05 20.12
CA GLN A 132 -19.04 -7.50 20.31
C GLN A 132 -18.27 -7.95 21.57
N GLN A 133 -17.04 -7.45 21.75
CA GLN A 133 -16.25 -7.78 22.95
C GLN A 133 -16.89 -7.31 24.24
N GLN A 134 -17.46 -6.11 24.27
CA GLN A 134 -18.13 -5.56 25.44
C GLN A 134 -19.38 -6.36 25.81
N LEU A 135 -20.15 -6.77 24.81
CA LEU A 135 -21.31 -7.63 25.02
C LEU A 135 -20.91 -8.99 25.60
N LEU A 136 -19.89 -9.63 25.00
CA LEU A 136 -19.45 -10.98 25.42
C LEU A 136 -18.78 -10.99 26.80
N ARG A 137 -18.05 -9.93 27.17
CA ARG A 137 -17.29 -9.87 28.43
C ARG A 137 -18.09 -9.31 29.60
N ALA A 138 -18.89 -8.30 29.37
CA ALA A 138 -19.55 -7.54 30.41
C ALA A 138 -21.10 -7.58 30.33
N GLY A 139 -21.68 -8.19 29.29
CA GLY A 139 -23.11 -8.17 29.06
C GLY A 139 -23.67 -6.74 28.83
N ALA A 140 -22.77 -5.78 28.47
CA ALA A 140 -23.09 -4.36 28.42
C ALA A 140 -23.80 -4.03 27.09
N GLY A 141 -25.11 -4.28 27.03
CA GLY A 141 -25.91 -4.01 25.83
C GLY A 141 -25.97 -2.53 25.44
N GLU A 142 -25.91 -1.61 26.44
CA GLU A 142 -25.88 -0.17 26.17
C GLU A 142 -24.62 0.27 25.43
N LEU A 143 -23.45 -0.29 25.77
CA LEU A 143 -22.19 0.01 25.10
C LEU A 143 -22.18 -0.58 23.68
N LEU A 144 -22.76 -1.78 23.48
CA LEU A 144 -22.97 -2.32 22.14
C LEU A 144 -23.84 -1.39 21.29
N ALA A 145 -24.93 -0.85 21.83
CA ALA A 145 -25.80 0.05 21.09
C ALA A 145 -25.08 1.32 20.63
N GLU A 146 -24.21 1.89 21.48
CA GLU A 146 -23.38 3.04 21.11
C GLU A 146 -22.34 2.69 20.04
N ASP A 147 -21.63 1.57 20.18
CA ASP A 147 -20.67 1.11 19.17
C ASP A 147 -21.36 0.82 17.81
N LEU A 148 -22.57 0.26 17.81
CA LEU A 148 -23.36 0.08 16.59
C LEU A 148 -23.76 1.41 15.95
N ARG A 149 -24.10 2.42 16.74
CA ARG A 149 -24.40 3.77 16.26
C ARG A 149 -23.17 4.39 15.60
N LEU A 150 -21.99 4.30 16.23
CA LEU A 150 -20.73 4.78 15.65
C LEU A 150 -20.35 4.03 14.37
N CYS A 151 -20.56 2.72 14.34
CA CYS A 151 -20.40 1.89 13.15
C CYS A 151 -21.30 2.38 12.01
N GLN A 152 -22.58 2.61 12.29
CA GLN A 152 -23.54 3.10 11.30
C GLN A 152 -23.17 4.48 10.77
N ASN A 153 -22.70 5.40 11.63
CA ASN A 153 -22.23 6.73 11.22
C ASN A 153 -21.03 6.62 10.24
N SER A 154 -20.04 5.79 10.58
CA SER A 154 -18.88 5.55 9.70
C SER A 154 -19.29 4.98 8.34
N LEU A 155 -20.28 4.08 8.29
CA LEU A 155 -20.84 3.57 7.04
C LEU A 155 -21.64 4.64 6.28
N GLY A 156 -22.32 5.53 6.99
CA GLY A 156 -23.07 6.66 6.44
C GLY A 156 -22.18 7.62 5.63
N GLU A 157 -20.94 7.83 6.07
CA GLU A 157 -19.96 8.64 5.35
C GLU A 157 -19.64 8.10 3.93
N ILE A 158 -19.76 6.79 3.72
CA ILE A 158 -19.55 6.15 2.42
C ILE A 158 -20.71 6.41 1.49
N THR A 159 -21.93 6.36 2.01
CA THR A 159 -23.17 6.49 1.24
C THR A 159 -23.60 7.93 1.02
N GLY A 160 -22.91 8.90 1.69
CA GLY A 160 -23.30 10.30 1.69
C GLY A 160 -24.61 10.55 2.45
N ALA A 161 -24.97 9.66 3.36
CA ALA A 161 -26.10 9.88 4.25
C ALA A 161 -25.75 11.02 5.22
N VAL A 162 -26.21 12.21 4.88
CA VAL A 162 -26.08 13.41 5.72
C VAL A 162 -27.03 13.24 6.90
N SER A 163 -26.53 13.38 8.11
CA SER A 163 -27.39 13.40 9.30
C SER A 163 -28.32 14.62 9.25
N SER A 164 -29.51 14.50 9.86
CA SER A 164 -30.48 15.60 9.93
C SER A 164 -29.86 16.88 10.52
N ASP A 165 -28.86 16.75 11.40
CA ASP A 165 -28.18 17.88 12.06
C ASP A 165 -27.18 18.59 11.12
N GLU A 166 -26.53 17.87 10.22
CA GLU A 166 -25.66 18.47 9.20
C GLU A 166 -26.45 19.21 8.12
N LEU A 167 -27.63 18.70 7.77
CA LEU A 167 -28.54 19.40 6.86
C LEU A 167 -29.02 20.75 7.45
N LEU A 168 -29.31 20.79 8.74
CA LEU A 168 -29.69 22.03 9.41
C LEU A 168 -28.54 23.03 9.56
N GLY A 169 -27.30 22.55 9.81
CA GLY A 169 -26.11 23.38 9.90
C GLY A 169 -25.60 23.96 8.57
N SER A 170 -26.03 23.40 7.42
CA SER A 170 -25.68 23.90 6.09
C SER A 170 -26.68 24.91 5.52
N ILE A 171 -27.83 25.11 6.16
CA ILE A 171 -28.92 26.01 5.73
C ILE A 171 -28.88 27.33 6.51
N PHE A 172 -28.16 27.40 7.63
CA PHE A 172 -27.95 28.59 8.45
C PHE A 172 -26.45 28.91 8.58
#